data_a411317db536a18e70f4390dd7dd441a
#
_entry.id   a411317db536a18e70f4390dd7dd441a
#
_cell.length_a   1.000
_cell.length_b   1.000
_cell.length_c   1.000
_cell.angle_alpha   90.00
_cell.angle_beta   90.00
_cell.angle_gamma   90.00
#
_symmetry.space_group_name_H-M   'P 1'
#
loop_
_entity.id
_entity.type
_entity.pdbx_description
1 polymer ?
#
loop_
_entity_poly.entity_id
_entity_poly.type
_entity_poly.pdbx_seq_one_letter_code
_entity_poly.pdbx_strand_id
1 'polypeptide(L)'
;MNRLPRTGTAGLLERLSPHIPDDLINSLFPRPGGTGRRYIFSAAQLLRVTLMALITPVHSFNLLVELLPEQRSWRCFARLRNRFTVPDVRMLHEFRARLDLTKLRRVNEHLLKPLLEGTASFTKTVALIDSTDLPAATNAYIKTPPAYTRPSEP
;
A
#
# COMPACT_ATOMS: atom_id res chain seq x y z
N MET A 1 1.50 -8.88 -33.47
CA MET A 1 2.47 -9.54 -32.57
C MET A 1 1.82 -9.73 -31.21
N ASN A 2 1.35 -10.95 -30.92
CA ASN A 2 0.81 -11.30 -29.59
C ASN A 2 1.98 -11.31 -28.60
N ARG A 3 2.08 -10.30 -27.73
CA ARG A 3 3.00 -10.34 -26.61
C ARG A 3 2.51 -11.38 -25.61
N LEU A 4 3.34 -12.37 -25.32
CA LEU A 4 3.10 -13.30 -24.21
C LEU A 4 2.76 -12.52 -22.94
N PRO A 5 1.74 -12.93 -22.17
CA PRO A 5 1.40 -12.26 -20.93
C PRO A 5 2.61 -12.26 -20.00
N ARG A 6 2.97 -11.09 -19.47
CA ARG A 6 4.04 -10.97 -18.48
C ARG A 6 3.61 -11.69 -17.21
N THR A 7 4.48 -12.56 -16.71
CA THR A 7 4.31 -13.30 -15.47
C THR A 7 5.04 -12.62 -14.32
N GLY A 8 4.76 -13.04 -13.09
CA GLY A 8 5.40 -12.52 -11.88
C GLY A 8 5.05 -11.06 -11.58
N THR A 9 5.96 -10.39 -10.88
CA THR A 9 5.75 -9.00 -10.40
C THR A 9 5.46 -8.01 -11.54
N ALA A 10 6.12 -8.14 -12.68
CA ALA A 10 5.89 -7.25 -13.81
C ALA A 10 4.46 -7.37 -14.37
N GLY A 11 3.93 -8.59 -14.46
CA GLY A 11 2.56 -8.84 -14.90
C GLY A 11 1.52 -8.35 -13.87
N LEU A 12 1.82 -8.47 -12.58
CA LEU A 12 0.97 -7.93 -11.52
C LEU A 12 0.88 -6.39 -11.61
N LEU A 13 2.02 -5.72 -11.72
CA LEU A 13 2.08 -4.26 -11.83
C LEU A 13 1.37 -3.75 -13.10
N GLU A 14 1.50 -4.45 -14.22
CA GLU A 14 0.83 -4.10 -15.47
C GLU A 14 -0.71 -4.18 -15.32
N ARG A 15 -1.22 -5.22 -14.67
CA ARG A 15 -2.67 -5.40 -14.40
C ARG A 15 -3.18 -4.38 -13.38
N LEU A 16 -2.41 -4.08 -12.35
CA LEU A 16 -2.81 -3.12 -11.31
C LEU A 16 -2.81 -1.68 -11.82
N SER A 17 -1.91 -1.35 -12.76
CA SER A 17 -1.68 0.04 -13.19
C SER A 17 -2.93 0.81 -13.64
N PRO A 18 -3.87 0.24 -14.42
CA PRO A 18 -5.07 0.96 -14.86
C PRO A 18 -6.07 1.23 -13.72
N HIS A 19 -6.03 0.46 -12.65
CA HIS A 19 -6.98 0.60 -11.54
C HIS A 19 -6.58 1.69 -10.53
N ILE A 20 -5.34 2.18 -10.56
CA ILE A 20 -4.90 3.23 -9.64
C ILE A 20 -5.47 4.58 -10.08
N PRO A 21 -6.28 5.25 -9.23
CA PRO A 21 -6.97 6.48 -9.58
C PRO A 21 -6.04 7.70 -9.41
N ASP A 22 -5.17 7.94 -10.37
CA ASP A 22 -4.14 8.98 -10.29
C ASP A 22 -4.72 10.37 -10.06
N ASP A 23 -5.85 10.72 -10.68
CA ASP A 23 -6.47 12.03 -10.55
C ASP A 23 -7.02 12.25 -9.13
N LEU A 24 -7.67 11.21 -8.56
CA LEU A 24 -8.13 11.24 -7.18
C LEU A 24 -6.92 11.40 -6.22
N ILE A 25 -5.87 10.63 -6.43
CA ILE A 25 -4.67 10.71 -5.59
C ILE A 25 -4.05 12.11 -5.65
N ASN A 26 -3.91 12.67 -6.84
CA ASN A 26 -3.37 14.02 -7.01
C ASN A 26 -4.26 15.10 -6.36
N SER A 27 -5.58 14.91 -6.33
CA SER A 27 -6.51 15.83 -5.67
C SER A 27 -6.45 15.74 -4.13
N LEU A 28 -6.22 14.54 -3.59
CA LEU A 28 -6.07 14.33 -2.14
C LEU A 28 -4.76 14.89 -1.57
N PHE A 29 -3.74 15.05 -2.42
CA PHE A 29 -2.44 15.59 -2.05
C PHE A 29 -2.10 16.82 -2.89
N PRO A 30 -2.84 17.93 -2.71
CA PRO A 30 -2.57 19.14 -3.46
C PRO A 30 -1.13 19.59 -3.22
N ARG A 31 -0.54 20.13 -4.28
CA ARG A 31 0.81 20.70 -4.18
C ARG A 31 0.75 21.91 -3.25
N PRO A 32 1.64 22.03 -2.27
CA PRO A 32 1.72 23.24 -1.49
C PRO A 32 1.96 24.42 -2.47
N GLY A 33 1.07 25.39 -2.45
CA GLY A 33 1.26 26.64 -3.19
C GLY A 33 2.41 27.41 -2.57
N GLY A 34 3.34 27.86 -3.40
CA GLY A 34 4.46 28.69 -2.94
C GLY A 34 5.54 28.86 -4.00
N THR A 35 6.40 29.84 -3.79
CA THR A 35 7.57 30.18 -4.63
C THR A 35 8.73 29.19 -4.53
N GLY A 36 8.47 27.96 -4.01
CA GLY A 36 9.48 26.93 -3.79
C GLY A 36 9.83 26.12 -5.04
N ARG A 37 10.81 25.22 -4.89
CA ARG A 37 11.28 24.29 -5.91
C ARG A 37 10.10 23.51 -6.50
N ARG A 38 9.98 23.49 -7.84
CA ARG A 38 8.93 22.71 -8.52
C ARG A 38 8.98 21.24 -8.11
N TYR A 39 7.84 20.72 -7.69
CA TYR A 39 7.70 19.28 -7.46
C TYR A 39 7.83 18.54 -8.81
N ILE A 40 8.89 17.73 -8.93
CA ILE A 40 9.18 16.98 -10.15
C ILE A 40 8.20 15.81 -10.30
N PHE A 41 7.76 15.22 -9.18
CA PHE A 41 6.88 14.06 -9.15
C PHE A 41 5.49 14.42 -8.64
N SER A 42 4.47 13.82 -9.24
CA SER A 42 3.09 13.91 -8.75
C SER A 42 2.89 13.01 -7.54
N ALA A 43 1.84 13.28 -6.75
CA ALA A 43 1.46 12.43 -5.62
C ALA A 43 1.14 11.00 -6.07
N ALA A 44 0.49 10.85 -7.22
CA ALA A 44 0.19 9.54 -7.81
C ALA A 44 1.47 8.76 -8.16
N GLN A 45 2.49 9.41 -8.71
CA GLN A 45 3.78 8.77 -8.97
C GLN A 45 4.45 8.30 -7.68
N LEU A 46 4.47 9.14 -6.64
CA LEU A 46 5.05 8.78 -5.35
C LEU A 46 4.28 7.63 -4.68
N LEU A 47 2.94 7.65 -4.75
CA LEU A 47 2.13 6.54 -4.23
C LEU A 47 2.41 5.24 -4.98
N ARG A 48 2.51 5.27 -6.32
CA ARG A 48 2.84 4.09 -7.13
C ARG A 48 4.20 3.51 -6.75
N VAL A 49 5.22 4.35 -6.52
CA VAL A 49 6.53 3.89 -6.03
C VAL A 49 6.43 3.32 -4.62
N THR A 50 5.64 3.94 -3.72
CA THR A 50 5.41 3.41 -2.37
C THR A 50 4.70 2.06 -2.41
N LEU A 51 3.69 1.89 -3.27
CA LEU A 51 3.00 0.62 -3.47
C LEU A 51 3.94 -0.48 -3.98
N MET A 52 4.91 -0.16 -4.82
CA MET A 52 5.91 -1.15 -5.25
C MET A 52 6.69 -1.73 -4.09
N ALA A 53 7.03 -0.94 -3.07
CA ALA A 53 7.69 -1.46 -1.87
C ALA A 53 6.83 -2.46 -1.07
N LEU A 54 5.50 -2.44 -1.25
CA LEU A 54 4.58 -3.38 -0.61
C LEU A 54 4.33 -4.64 -1.47
N ILE A 55 4.31 -4.48 -2.79
CA ILE A 55 3.91 -5.53 -3.74
C ILE A 55 5.11 -6.34 -4.22
N THR A 56 6.28 -5.73 -4.29
CA THR A 56 7.51 -6.42 -4.73
C THR A 56 8.27 -6.98 -3.52
N PRO A 57 9.21 -7.93 -3.72
CA PRO A 57 10.06 -8.40 -2.64
C PRO A 57 11.05 -7.34 -2.13
N VAL A 58 11.08 -6.16 -2.74
CA VAL A 58 11.95 -5.05 -2.35
C VAL A 58 11.23 -4.10 -1.40
N HIS A 59 11.30 -4.37 -0.10
CA HIS A 59 10.60 -3.59 0.92
C HIS A 59 11.37 -2.33 1.38
N SER A 60 12.65 -2.21 1.00
CA SER A 60 13.47 -1.04 1.31
C SER A 60 13.37 0.04 0.25
N PHE A 61 13.06 1.28 0.64
CA PHE A 61 13.07 2.41 -0.29
C PHE A 61 14.46 2.68 -0.88
N ASN A 62 15.54 2.44 -0.13
CA ASN A 62 16.90 2.60 -0.64
C ASN A 62 17.13 1.67 -1.84
N LEU A 63 16.89 0.38 -1.64
CA LEU A 63 17.07 -0.61 -2.68
C LEU A 63 16.07 -0.41 -3.85
N LEU A 64 14.83 -0.01 -3.54
CA LEU A 64 13.82 0.27 -4.56
C LEU A 64 14.26 1.41 -5.49
N VAL A 65 14.75 2.51 -4.93
CA VAL A 65 15.23 3.68 -5.69
C VAL A 65 16.47 3.34 -6.52
N GLU A 66 17.35 2.50 -5.99
CA GLU A 66 18.54 2.00 -6.72
C GLU A 66 18.15 1.14 -7.92
N LEU A 67 17.19 0.22 -7.77
CA LEU A 67 16.76 -0.70 -8.82
C LEU A 67 15.80 -0.05 -9.83
N LEU A 68 15.09 1.00 -9.44
CA LEU A 68 14.07 1.64 -10.28
C LEU A 68 14.58 2.12 -11.64
N PRO A 69 15.81 2.70 -11.78
CA PRO A 69 16.40 3.07 -13.06
C PRO A 69 16.58 1.89 -14.02
N GLU A 70 16.85 0.71 -13.53
CA GLU A 70 17.13 -0.49 -14.34
C GLU A 70 15.84 -1.23 -14.74
N GLN A 71 14.81 -1.16 -13.92
CA GLN A 71 13.57 -1.91 -14.11
C GLN A 71 12.53 -1.14 -14.94
N ARG A 72 12.52 -1.37 -16.25
CA ARG A 72 11.57 -0.68 -17.16
C ARG A 72 10.09 -0.87 -16.76
N SER A 73 9.69 -2.08 -16.35
CA SER A 73 8.32 -2.37 -15.93
C SER A 73 7.92 -1.54 -14.70
N TRP A 74 8.83 -1.34 -13.76
CA TRP A 74 8.62 -0.54 -12.56
C TRP A 74 8.48 0.95 -12.89
N ARG A 75 9.34 1.47 -13.78
CA ARG A 75 9.21 2.86 -14.26
C ARG A 75 7.89 3.09 -14.99
N CYS A 76 7.48 2.14 -15.84
CA CYS A 76 6.19 2.22 -16.52
C CYS A 76 5.03 2.24 -15.52
N PHE A 77 5.05 1.38 -14.51
CA PHE A 77 4.05 1.39 -13.45
C PHE A 77 4.05 2.70 -12.67
N ALA A 78 5.21 3.22 -12.29
CA ALA A 78 5.36 4.49 -11.59
C ALA A 78 5.11 5.72 -12.48
N ARG A 79 4.84 5.53 -13.79
CA ARG A 79 4.67 6.59 -14.79
C ARG A 79 5.85 7.57 -14.84
N LEU A 80 7.07 7.05 -14.67
CA LEU A 80 8.31 7.80 -14.79
C LEU A 80 8.74 7.87 -16.25
N ARG A 81 9.09 9.07 -16.72
CA ARG A 81 9.42 9.32 -18.13
C ARG A 81 10.70 8.66 -18.56
N ASN A 82 11.72 8.69 -17.70
CA ASN A 82 13.04 8.17 -18.04
C ASN A 82 13.71 7.52 -16.80
N ARG A 83 14.89 6.92 -17.03
CA ARG A 83 15.67 6.25 -15.98
C ARG A 83 16.46 7.21 -15.07
N PHE A 84 16.67 8.44 -15.52
CA PHE A 84 17.49 9.41 -14.78
C PHE A 84 16.67 10.27 -13.81
N THR A 85 15.35 10.29 -14.00
CA THR A 85 14.44 11.06 -13.15
C THR A 85 13.63 10.10 -12.31
N VAL A 86 14.18 9.70 -11.16
CA VAL A 86 13.53 8.86 -10.15
C VAL A 86 13.42 9.65 -8.83
N PRO A 87 12.38 9.41 -8.02
CA PRO A 87 12.28 10.03 -6.71
C PRO A 87 13.40 9.53 -5.80
N ASP A 88 13.93 10.41 -4.96
CA ASP A 88 14.87 10.01 -3.93
C ASP A 88 14.15 9.41 -2.70
N VAL A 89 14.90 8.75 -1.84
CA VAL A 89 14.40 8.07 -0.65
C VAL A 89 13.74 9.04 0.32
N ARG A 90 14.29 10.24 0.48
CA ARG A 90 13.74 11.28 1.36
C ARG A 90 12.35 11.70 0.90
N MET A 91 12.16 11.92 -0.41
CA MET A 91 10.86 12.26 -0.97
C MET A 91 9.80 11.18 -0.70
N LEU A 92 10.18 9.91 -0.76
CA LEU A 92 9.29 8.79 -0.45
C LEU A 92 8.92 8.76 1.04
N HIS A 93 9.87 9.00 1.94
CA HIS A 93 9.58 9.11 3.36
C HIS A 93 8.71 10.32 3.70
N GLU A 94 8.99 11.48 3.12
CA GLU A 94 8.17 12.69 3.29
C GLU A 94 6.75 12.46 2.74
N PHE A 95 6.62 11.81 1.60
CA PHE A 95 5.31 11.46 1.05
C PHE A 95 4.58 10.46 1.97
N ARG A 96 5.24 9.42 2.44
CA ARG A 96 4.68 8.45 3.38
C ARG A 96 4.19 9.10 4.67
N ALA A 97 4.93 10.06 5.21
CA ALA A 97 4.52 10.81 6.41
C ALA A 97 3.25 11.66 6.19
N ARG A 98 2.95 12.03 4.94
CA ARG A 98 1.73 12.76 4.54
C ARG A 98 0.53 11.85 4.25
N LEU A 99 0.76 10.55 4.14
CA LEU A 99 -0.30 9.55 3.99
C LEU A 99 -1.00 9.40 5.34
N ASP A 100 -2.23 9.89 5.43
CA ASP A 100 -3.10 9.67 6.58
C ASP A 100 -4.15 8.59 6.28
N LEU A 101 -4.74 8.04 7.33
CA LEU A 101 -5.74 6.99 7.24
C LEU A 101 -6.97 7.42 6.42
N THR A 102 -7.38 8.69 6.52
CA THR A 102 -8.55 9.21 5.82
C THR A 102 -8.33 9.20 4.30
N LYS A 103 -7.16 9.66 3.85
CA LYS A 103 -6.80 9.65 2.43
C LYS A 103 -6.65 8.24 1.88
N LEU A 104 -5.98 7.37 2.65
CA LEU A 104 -5.84 5.95 2.28
C LEU A 104 -7.21 5.27 2.17
N ARG A 105 -8.12 5.53 3.10
CA ARG A 105 -9.49 5.00 3.05
C ARG A 105 -10.21 5.44 1.79
N ARG A 106 -10.15 6.71 1.41
CA ARG A 106 -10.78 7.21 0.17
C ARG A 106 -10.20 6.55 -1.09
N VAL A 107 -8.88 6.35 -1.15
CA VAL A 107 -8.25 5.64 -2.27
C VAL A 107 -8.73 4.20 -2.31
N ASN A 108 -8.78 3.52 -1.15
CA ASN A 108 -9.23 2.13 -1.04
C ASN A 108 -10.72 1.97 -1.42
N GLU A 109 -11.59 2.84 -0.94
CA GLU A 109 -13.01 2.87 -1.32
C GLU A 109 -13.18 3.00 -2.84
N HIS A 110 -12.40 3.87 -3.47
CA HIS A 110 -12.43 4.03 -4.93
C HIS A 110 -11.96 2.78 -5.67
N LEU A 111 -10.92 2.12 -5.17
CA LEU A 111 -10.40 0.87 -5.75
C LEU A 111 -11.37 -0.29 -5.57
N LEU A 112 -12.07 -0.37 -4.45
CA LEU A 112 -13.03 -1.43 -4.14
C LEU A 112 -14.40 -1.22 -4.78
N LYS A 113 -14.76 0.02 -5.13
CA LYS A 113 -16.07 0.36 -5.67
C LYS A 113 -16.51 -0.54 -6.84
N PRO A 114 -15.70 -0.77 -7.89
CA PRO A 114 -16.09 -1.65 -9.00
C PRO A 114 -16.30 -3.11 -8.57
N LEU A 115 -15.55 -3.58 -7.56
CA LEU A 115 -15.73 -4.92 -7.01
C LEU A 115 -17.03 -5.04 -6.23
N LEU A 116 -17.36 -4.04 -5.41
CA LEU A 116 -18.59 -3.99 -4.63
C LEU A 116 -19.83 -3.88 -5.53
N GLU A 117 -19.76 -3.06 -6.57
CA GLU A 117 -20.85 -2.93 -7.57
C GLU A 117 -21.04 -4.24 -8.35
N GLY A 118 -19.97 -4.93 -8.71
CA GLY A 118 -20.03 -6.25 -9.35
C GLY A 118 -20.59 -7.35 -8.45
N THR A 119 -20.39 -7.27 -7.14
CA THR A 119 -20.90 -8.26 -6.16
C THR A 119 -22.33 -7.97 -5.69
N ALA A 120 -22.84 -6.77 -5.88
CA ALA A 120 -24.23 -6.41 -5.52
C ALA A 120 -25.29 -7.26 -6.23
N SER A 121 -24.94 -7.94 -7.33
CA SER A 121 -25.80 -8.90 -8.03
C SER A 121 -25.82 -10.30 -7.41
N PHE A 122 -24.94 -10.60 -6.45
CA PHE A 122 -24.92 -11.90 -5.78
C PHE A 122 -25.82 -11.89 -4.54
N THR A 123 -26.76 -12.83 -4.50
CA THR A 123 -27.74 -12.98 -3.38
C THR A 123 -27.11 -13.44 -2.06
N LYS A 124 -25.84 -13.82 -2.05
CA LYS A 124 -25.10 -14.20 -0.85
C LYS A 124 -23.75 -13.52 -0.82
N THR A 125 -23.53 -12.65 0.15
CA THR A 125 -22.22 -12.07 0.46
C THR A 125 -21.59 -12.90 1.56
N VAL A 126 -20.45 -13.52 1.27
CA VAL A 126 -19.62 -14.18 2.28
C VAL A 126 -18.60 -13.16 2.77
N ALA A 127 -18.73 -12.74 4.02
CA ALA A 127 -17.70 -11.95 4.68
C ALA A 127 -16.60 -12.90 5.18
N LEU A 128 -15.39 -12.77 4.62
CA LEU A 128 -14.21 -13.39 5.19
C LEU A 128 -13.66 -12.47 6.26
N ILE A 129 -13.81 -12.88 7.52
CA ILE A 129 -13.17 -12.19 8.65
C ILE A 129 -11.83 -12.85 8.88
N ASP A 130 -10.74 -12.11 8.66
CA ASP A 130 -9.41 -12.58 9.03
C ASP A 130 -9.28 -12.55 10.55
N SER A 131 -9.00 -13.70 11.14
CA SER A 131 -8.84 -13.86 12.60
C SER A 131 -7.55 -13.22 13.14
N THR A 132 -6.66 -12.74 12.28
CA THR A 132 -5.40 -12.10 12.70
C THR A 132 -5.62 -10.77 13.40
N ASP A 133 -6.73 -10.10 13.18
CA ASP A 133 -7.09 -8.83 13.83
C ASP A 133 -7.92 -9.00 15.12
N LEU A 134 -8.26 -10.21 15.49
CA LEU A 134 -8.83 -10.45 16.81
C LEU A 134 -7.72 -10.27 17.83
N PRO A 135 -7.84 -9.29 18.76
CA PRO A 135 -6.89 -9.18 19.86
C PRO A 135 -6.88 -10.53 20.54
N ALA A 136 -5.73 -11.19 20.49
CA ALA A 136 -5.59 -12.51 21.08
C ALA A 136 -6.13 -12.46 22.52
N ALA A 137 -7.13 -13.23 22.80
CA ALA A 137 -7.75 -13.35 24.14
C ALA A 137 -6.75 -13.89 25.20
N THR A 138 -5.48 -14.01 24.81
CA THR A 138 -4.35 -14.48 25.65
C THR A 138 -4.13 -13.61 26.88
N ASN A 139 -4.57 -12.37 26.93
CA ASN A 139 -4.45 -11.55 28.14
C ASN A 139 -5.51 -11.83 29.21
N ALA A 140 -6.55 -12.59 28.90
CA ALA A 140 -7.57 -12.96 29.90
C ALA A 140 -7.16 -14.18 30.74
N TYR A 141 -6.21 -15.00 30.27
CA TYR A 141 -5.79 -16.23 30.97
C TYR A 141 -4.60 -16.06 31.92
N ILE A 142 -3.98 -14.89 31.99
CA ILE A 142 -2.72 -14.70 32.76
C ILE A 142 -2.97 -14.05 34.13
N LYS A 143 -4.18 -13.88 34.61
CA LYS A 143 -4.40 -13.15 35.87
C LYS A 143 -5.27 -13.83 36.90
N THR A 144 -5.05 -15.10 37.15
CA THR A 144 -5.35 -15.63 38.49
C THR A 144 -4.30 -16.67 38.82
N PRO A 145 -3.25 -16.32 39.55
CA PRO A 145 -2.46 -17.36 40.20
C PRO A 145 -3.41 -18.11 41.12
N PRO A 146 -3.39 -19.45 41.11
CA PRO A 146 -4.18 -20.23 42.04
C PRO A 146 -3.84 -19.77 43.46
N ALA A 147 -4.86 -19.48 44.24
CA ALA A 147 -4.71 -19.14 45.65
C ALA A 147 -4.03 -20.35 46.32
N TYR A 148 -2.77 -20.15 46.67
CA TYR A 148 -2.00 -21.12 47.41
C TYR A 148 -2.54 -21.12 48.85
N THR A 149 -3.50 -22.00 49.13
CA THR A 149 -3.92 -22.31 50.49
C THR A 149 -2.77 -23.10 51.16
N ARG A 150 -2.08 -22.41 52.07
CA ARG A 150 -1.12 -23.08 52.98
C ARG A 150 -1.89 -24.15 53.79
N PRO A 151 -1.40 -25.40 53.81
CA PRO A 151 -1.93 -26.33 54.78
C PRO A 151 -1.59 -25.80 56.20
N SER A 152 -2.58 -25.78 57.07
CA SER A 152 -2.40 -25.53 58.49
C SER A 152 -1.59 -26.72 59.04
N GLU A 153 -0.38 -26.46 59.49
CA GLU A 153 0.40 -27.41 60.29
C GLU A 153 -0.27 -27.68 61.64
N PRO A 154 -0.17 -28.93 62.17
CA PRO A 154 -0.76 -29.35 63.40
C PRO A 154 -0.09 -28.76 64.65
#